data_fd84ce7041f6c5cffbcc974f0c86d01a
#
_entry.id   fd84ce7041f6c5cffbcc974f0c86d01a
#
_cell.length_a   1.000
_cell.length_b   1.000
_cell.length_c   1.000
_cell.angle_alpha   90.00
_cell.angle_beta   90.00
_cell.angle_gamma   90.00
#
_symmetry.space_group_name_H-M   'P 1'
#
loop_
_entity.id
_entity.type
_entity.pdbx_description
1 polymer ?
#
loop_
_entity_poly.entity_id
_entity_poly.type
_entity_poly.pdbx_seq_one_letter_code
_entity_poly.pdbx_strand_id
1 'polypeptide(L)'
;MDEFSIKNKHNGFIDNKITYMKYKRILLKLSGESLMGDQSYGISPNMLTQYALDIKQAVEKGCEVAIVIGGGNIFRGLSGAAKGMDRVQGDYMGMLATLINSMALQAELERQGIKTELLGGLAIEPICKEMSRRRAIESMEAGRVVIIGGGTGNPFFTTDTASTLRAIEIMADVILKGTRVDGVYTADPEKDPSATKYKTLTYSEALKKKLKIMDLTAFALAEDNNLPIYVFDMNRTGNLLRVVEGEEIGTLIAK
;
A
#
# COMPACT_ATOMS: atom_id res chain seq x y z
N MET A 1 63.86 -25.20 24.42
CA MET A 1 62.82 -26.16 24.80
C MET A 1 61.76 -25.38 25.49
N ASP A 2 60.75 -25.01 24.70
CA ASP A 2 59.34 -24.93 25.11
C ASP A 2 58.54 -24.32 23.99
N GLU A 3 57.69 -25.14 23.42
CA GLU A 3 56.74 -24.78 22.36
C GLU A 3 55.60 -23.95 22.94
N PHE A 4 55.44 -22.71 22.46
CA PHE A 4 54.23 -21.93 22.72
C PHE A 4 53.25 -22.09 21.55
N SER A 5 52.27 -22.97 21.77
CA SER A 5 51.10 -23.15 20.92
C SER A 5 50.18 -21.92 20.98
N ILE A 6 50.18 -21.14 19.92
CA ILE A 6 49.23 -20.03 19.76
C ILE A 6 47.92 -20.58 19.20
N LYS A 7 46.89 -20.68 20.05
CA LYS A 7 45.50 -20.93 19.65
C LYS A 7 44.97 -19.75 18.88
N ASN A 8 44.76 -19.90 17.58
CA ASN A 8 43.97 -18.99 16.74
C ASN A 8 42.53 -19.00 17.22
N LYS A 9 42.08 -17.91 17.85
CA LYS A 9 40.67 -17.59 18.04
C LYS A 9 40.09 -17.20 16.69
N HIS A 10 39.20 -18.01 16.17
CA HIS A 10 38.32 -17.65 15.04
C HIS A 10 37.44 -16.48 15.49
N ASN A 11 37.77 -15.28 15.02
CA ASN A 11 36.84 -14.15 15.01
C ASN A 11 35.74 -14.47 13.97
N GLY A 12 34.54 -14.82 14.45
CA GLY A 12 33.36 -14.88 13.63
C GLY A 12 33.04 -13.48 13.09
N PHE A 13 33.39 -13.26 11.84
CA PHE A 13 32.83 -12.11 11.10
C PHE A 13 31.33 -12.33 11.00
N ILE A 14 30.58 -11.56 11.78
CA ILE A 14 29.15 -11.36 11.52
C ILE A 14 29.10 -10.58 10.22
N ASP A 15 28.77 -11.26 9.15
CA ASP A 15 28.49 -10.69 7.84
C ASP A 15 27.23 -9.81 8.00
N ASN A 16 27.42 -8.55 8.39
CA ASN A 16 26.37 -7.53 8.34
C ASN A 16 26.08 -7.28 6.86
N LYS A 17 25.28 -8.17 6.24
CA LYS A 17 24.64 -7.86 4.97
C LYS A 17 23.86 -6.57 5.17
N ILE A 18 24.44 -5.45 4.71
CA ILE A 18 23.71 -4.20 4.53
C ILE A 18 22.65 -4.53 3.48
N THR A 19 21.45 -4.87 3.93
CA THR A 19 20.32 -5.14 3.05
C THR A 19 19.92 -3.80 2.44
N TYR A 20 20.26 -3.62 1.19
CA TYR A 20 19.98 -2.39 0.45
C TYR A 20 18.49 -2.37 0.14
N MET A 21 17.75 -1.39 0.65
CA MET A 21 16.36 -1.20 0.25
C MET A 21 16.29 -0.75 -1.21
N LYS A 22 15.49 -1.43 -2.01
CA LYS A 22 15.21 -1.05 -3.39
C LYS A 22 14.34 0.21 -3.47
N TYR A 23 13.39 0.33 -2.55
CA TYR A 23 12.45 1.45 -2.47
C TYR A 23 12.59 2.17 -1.14
N LYS A 24 12.97 3.43 -1.17
CA LYS A 24 13.13 4.26 0.02
C LYS A 24 11.82 4.88 0.47
N ARG A 25 11.00 5.36 -0.48
CA ARG A 25 9.68 5.97 -0.23
C ARG A 25 8.61 5.25 -1.01
N ILE A 26 7.65 4.70 -0.33
CA ILE A 26 6.57 3.93 -0.96
C ILE A 26 5.20 4.54 -0.67
N LEU A 27 4.27 4.35 -1.61
CA LEU A 27 2.86 4.44 -1.31
C LEU A 27 2.26 3.03 -1.29
N LEU A 28 1.84 2.58 -0.11
CA LEU A 28 1.15 1.31 0.08
C LEU A 28 -0.34 1.52 -0.13
N LYS A 29 -0.90 0.90 -1.17
CA LYS A 29 -2.34 0.90 -1.44
C LYS A 29 -2.97 -0.40 -0.95
N LEU A 30 -3.93 -0.29 -0.06
CA LEU A 30 -4.68 -1.42 0.48
C LEU A 30 -6.16 -1.38 0.05
N SER A 31 -6.75 -2.54 -0.16
CA SER A 31 -8.21 -2.64 -0.32
C SER A 31 -8.89 -2.58 1.04
N GLY A 32 -10.00 -1.85 1.15
CA GLY A 32 -10.82 -1.92 2.36
C GLY A 32 -11.31 -3.34 2.63
N GLU A 33 -11.60 -4.11 1.58
CA GLU A 33 -12.03 -5.51 1.71
C GLU A 33 -11.00 -6.40 2.39
N SER A 34 -9.71 -6.10 2.24
CA SER A 34 -8.66 -6.86 2.91
C SER A 34 -8.63 -6.65 4.43
N LEU A 35 -9.28 -5.59 4.93
CA LEU A 35 -9.44 -5.38 6.37
C LEU A 35 -10.59 -6.20 7.00
N MET A 36 -11.44 -6.83 6.19
CA MET A 36 -12.56 -7.64 6.72
C MET A 36 -12.08 -8.96 7.34
N GLY A 37 -10.96 -9.51 6.88
CA GLY A 37 -10.60 -10.90 7.21
C GLY A 37 -11.69 -11.86 6.72
N ASP A 38 -12.13 -12.74 7.60
CA ASP A 38 -13.20 -13.71 7.31
C ASP A 38 -14.62 -13.13 7.44
N GLN A 39 -14.75 -11.84 7.77
CA GLN A 39 -16.04 -11.17 7.92
C GLN A 39 -16.57 -10.71 6.56
N SER A 40 -17.89 -10.52 6.46
CA SER A 40 -18.55 -10.03 5.25
C SER A 40 -18.54 -8.48 5.13
N TYR A 41 -18.24 -7.77 6.22
CA TYR A 41 -18.15 -6.31 6.29
C TYR A 41 -17.36 -5.87 7.53
N GLY A 42 -17.00 -4.59 7.58
CA GLY A 42 -16.35 -3.99 8.73
C GLY A 42 -14.84 -4.19 8.77
N ILE A 43 -14.26 -4.16 9.95
CA ILE A 43 -12.82 -4.16 10.18
C ILE A 43 -12.47 -5.28 11.17
N SER A 44 -11.61 -6.19 10.75
CA SER A 44 -11.08 -7.26 11.60
C SER A 44 -9.88 -6.76 12.42
N PRO A 45 -9.92 -6.83 13.76
CA PRO A 45 -8.77 -6.47 14.59
C PRO A 45 -7.51 -7.28 14.26
N ASN A 46 -7.66 -8.57 13.91
CA ASN A 46 -6.53 -9.42 13.54
C ASN A 46 -5.85 -8.94 12.26
N MET A 47 -6.62 -8.54 11.25
CA MET A 47 -6.06 -8.00 10.00
C MET A 47 -5.36 -6.66 10.22
N LEU A 48 -5.92 -5.78 11.07
CA LEU A 48 -5.24 -4.54 11.46
C LEU A 48 -3.89 -4.81 12.12
N THR A 49 -3.87 -5.73 13.08
CA THR A 49 -2.63 -6.10 13.78
C THR A 49 -1.59 -6.68 12.83
N GLN A 50 -2.00 -7.59 11.93
CA GLN A 50 -1.09 -8.17 10.94
C GLN A 50 -0.50 -7.08 10.04
N TYR A 51 -1.33 -6.20 9.47
CA TYR A 51 -0.86 -5.14 8.57
C TYR A 51 0.02 -4.12 9.30
N ALA A 52 -0.33 -3.76 10.53
CA ALA A 52 0.50 -2.86 11.32
C ALA A 52 1.88 -3.44 11.63
N LEU A 53 1.98 -4.74 11.90
CA LEU A 53 3.26 -5.43 12.11
C LEU A 53 4.10 -5.49 10.83
N ASP A 54 3.50 -5.77 9.67
CA ASP A 54 4.21 -5.78 8.39
C ASP A 54 4.71 -4.38 8.01
N ILE A 55 3.88 -3.34 8.22
CA ILE A 55 4.27 -1.93 8.01
C ILE A 55 5.40 -1.54 8.96
N LYS A 56 5.31 -1.94 10.23
CA LYS A 56 6.35 -1.69 11.23
C LYS A 56 7.71 -2.22 10.79
N GLN A 57 7.78 -3.44 10.27
CA GLN A 57 9.02 -4.03 9.79
C GLN A 57 9.68 -3.19 8.68
N ALA A 58 8.90 -2.68 7.73
CA ALA A 58 9.40 -1.81 6.66
C ALA A 58 9.91 -0.47 7.21
N VAL A 59 9.17 0.15 8.14
CA VAL A 59 9.54 1.42 8.78
C VAL A 59 10.81 1.28 9.62
N GLU A 60 10.95 0.21 10.39
CA GLU A 60 12.14 -0.07 11.20
C GLU A 60 13.41 -0.28 10.36
N LYS A 61 13.26 -0.66 9.09
CA LYS A 61 14.35 -0.70 8.11
C LYS A 61 14.67 0.66 7.48
N GLY A 62 13.89 1.70 7.81
CA GLY A 62 14.09 3.06 7.30
C GLY A 62 13.29 3.39 6.04
N CYS A 63 12.30 2.56 5.66
CA CYS A 63 11.40 2.88 4.57
C CYS A 63 10.42 3.99 4.97
N GLU A 64 10.28 5.02 4.16
CA GLU A 64 9.27 6.05 4.29
C GLU A 64 7.95 5.54 3.70
N VAL A 65 6.92 5.39 4.54
CA VAL A 65 5.66 4.75 4.15
C VAL A 65 4.51 5.73 4.18
N ALA A 66 3.85 5.92 3.03
CA ALA A 66 2.52 6.50 2.94
C ALA A 66 1.51 5.40 2.61
N ILE A 67 0.28 5.52 3.15
CA ILE A 67 -0.76 4.50 3.03
C ILE A 67 -2.04 5.12 2.52
N VAL A 68 -2.67 4.48 1.53
CA VAL A 68 -4.04 4.77 1.08
C VAL A 68 -4.87 3.50 1.18
N ILE A 69 -6.03 3.59 1.85
CA ILE A 69 -6.91 2.44 2.07
C ILE A 69 -8.27 2.70 1.42
N GLY A 70 -8.82 1.71 0.71
CA GLY A 70 -10.19 1.75 0.21
C GLY A 70 -11.24 1.67 1.32
N GLY A 71 -12.49 2.05 1.00
CA GLY A 71 -13.63 2.01 1.94
C GLY A 71 -14.66 0.91 1.67
N GLY A 72 -14.38 -0.02 0.74
CA GLY A 72 -15.35 -0.98 0.21
C GLY A 72 -15.88 -2.01 1.21
N ASN A 73 -15.21 -2.21 2.35
CA ASN A 73 -15.66 -3.02 3.49
C ASN A 73 -16.74 -2.35 4.34
N ILE A 74 -16.91 -1.03 4.22
CA ILE A 74 -17.86 -0.22 4.98
C ILE A 74 -18.96 0.29 4.05
N PHE A 75 -18.58 0.92 2.92
CA PHE A 75 -19.54 1.48 1.97
C PHE A 75 -19.01 1.43 0.53
N ARG A 76 -19.89 1.08 -0.42
CA ARG A 76 -19.59 1.06 -1.86
C ARG A 76 -20.54 2.01 -2.61
N GLY A 77 -20.03 3.19 -2.99
CA GLY A 77 -20.80 4.23 -3.67
C GLY A 77 -21.47 3.77 -4.97
N LEU A 78 -20.77 2.99 -5.81
CA LEU A 78 -21.33 2.44 -7.05
C LEU A 78 -22.55 1.53 -6.81
N SER A 79 -22.52 0.71 -5.75
CA SER A 79 -23.66 -0.14 -5.40
C SER A 79 -24.83 0.67 -4.84
N GLY A 80 -24.58 1.78 -4.19
CA GLY A 80 -25.60 2.73 -3.73
C GLY A 80 -26.26 3.47 -4.91
N ALA A 81 -25.48 3.96 -5.86
CA ALA A 81 -25.96 4.65 -7.07
C ALA A 81 -26.86 3.74 -7.92
N ALA A 82 -26.53 2.45 -8.04
CA ALA A 82 -27.35 1.46 -8.72
C ALA A 82 -28.73 1.24 -8.05
N LYS A 83 -28.90 1.67 -6.80
CA LYS A 83 -30.16 1.62 -6.03
C LYS A 83 -30.89 2.97 -5.94
N GLY A 84 -30.54 3.94 -6.79
CA GLY A 84 -31.18 5.26 -6.86
C GLY A 84 -30.56 6.33 -5.95
N MET A 85 -29.43 6.05 -5.28
CA MET A 85 -28.68 7.07 -4.54
C MET A 85 -27.98 8.03 -5.50
N ASP A 86 -27.92 9.31 -5.15
CA ASP A 86 -27.10 10.28 -5.87
C ASP A 86 -25.62 9.88 -5.86
N ARG A 87 -24.98 9.91 -7.02
CA ARG A 87 -23.60 9.46 -7.19
C ARG A 87 -22.61 10.27 -6.36
N VAL A 88 -22.79 11.60 -6.30
CA VAL A 88 -21.90 12.50 -5.55
C VAL A 88 -21.99 12.20 -4.06
N GLN A 89 -23.20 12.01 -3.54
CA GLN A 89 -23.40 11.62 -2.14
C GLN A 89 -22.77 10.26 -1.83
N GLY A 90 -22.96 9.27 -2.72
CA GLY A 90 -22.37 7.95 -2.58
C GLY A 90 -20.83 7.99 -2.56
N ASP A 91 -20.23 8.82 -3.39
CA ASP A 91 -18.77 8.98 -3.44
C ASP A 91 -18.24 9.64 -2.16
N TYR A 92 -18.92 10.68 -1.61
CA TYR A 92 -18.56 11.26 -0.31
C TYR A 92 -18.69 10.24 0.84
N MET A 93 -19.74 9.42 0.87
CA MET A 93 -19.87 8.34 1.85
C MET A 93 -18.71 7.33 1.72
N GLY A 94 -18.31 7.00 0.50
CA GLY A 94 -17.13 6.17 0.23
C GLY A 94 -15.83 6.80 0.75
N MET A 95 -15.65 8.12 0.57
CA MET A 95 -14.50 8.85 1.11
C MET A 95 -14.48 8.82 2.64
N LEU A 96 -15.64 9.02 3.30
CA LEU A 96 -15.77 8.90 4.76
C LEU A 96 -15.45 7.47 5.24
N ALA A 97 -15.87 6.45 4.50
CA ALA A 97 -15.54 5.07 4.79
C ALA A 97 -14.02 4.80 4.78
N THR A 98 -13.29 5.45 3.85
CA THR A 98 -11.81 5.37 3.84
C THR A 98 -11.19 6.02 5.07
N LEU A 99 -11.76 7.11 5.58
CA LEU A 99 -11.29 7.76 6.82
C LEU A 99 -11.52 6.88 8.04
N ILE A 100 -12.64 6.17 8.14
CA ILE A 100 -12.88 5.20 9.22
C ILE A 100 -11.79 4.12 9.22
N ASN A 101 -11.48 3.54 8.06
CA ASN A 101 -10.40 2.55 7.94
C ASN A 101 -9.04 3.14 8.29
N SER A 102 -8.79 4.38 7.87
CA SER A 102 -7.54 5.10 8.14
C SER A 102 -7.34 5.34 9.65
N MET A 103 -8.38 5.74 10.36
CA MET A 103 -8.36 5.92 11.83
C MET A 103 -8.10 4.60 12.55
N ALA A 104 -8.73 3.51 12.10
CA ALA A 104 -8.53 2.20 12.70
C ALA A 104 -7.08 1.70 12.52
N LEU A 105 -6.50 1.88 11.32
CA LEU A 105 -5.10 1.53 11.08
C LEU A 105 -4.14 2.45 11.84
N GLN A 106 -4.44 3.74 11.94
CA GLN A 106 -3.68 4.69 12.74
C GLN A 106 -3.59 4.23 14.19
N ALA A 107 -4.72 3.96 14.82
CA ALA A 107 -4.78 3.52 16.20
C ALA A 107 -3.96 2.24 16.44
N GLU A 108 -4.00 1.30 15.51
CA GLU A 108 -3.24 0.06 15.63
C GLU A 108 -1.74 0.27 15.43
N LEU A 109 -1.31 1.09 14.45
CA LEU A 109 0.11 1.44 14.26
C LEU A 109 0.67 2.15 15.51
N GLU A 110 -0.07 3.08 16.08
CA GLU A 110 0.33 3.79 17.31
C GLU A 110 0.40 2.84 18.50
N ARG A 111 -0.52 1.89 18.62
CA ARG A 111 -0.45 0.80 19.61
C ARG A 111 0.81 -0.06 19.47
N GLN A 112 1.31 -0.22 18.23
CA GLN A 112 2.57 -0.91 17.93
C GLN A 112 3.82 -0.02 18.11
N GLY A 113 3.65 1.24 18.55
CA GLY A 113 4.74 2.19 18.81
C GLY A 113 5.21 2.96 17.58
N ILE A 114 4.49 2.90 16.46
CA ILE A 114 4.80 3.65 15.23
C ILE A 114 4.14 5.02 15.31
N LYS A 115 4.92 6.08 15.10
CA LYS A 115 4.37 7.43 14.98
C LYS A 115 3.66 7.59 13.65
N THR A 116 2.49 8.23 13.66
CA THR A 116 1.67 8.40 12.46
C THR A 116 1.27 9.86 12.24
N GLU A 117 0.80 10.16 11.03
CA GLU A 117 0.07 11.39 10.69
C GLU A 117 -1.10 11.01 9.78
N LEU A 118 -2.32 11.33 10.18
CA LEU A 118 -3.52 11.14 9.35
C LEU A 118 -3.81 12.43 8.57
N LEU A 119 -3.80 12.33 7.26
CA LEU A 119 -4.15 13.40 6.32
C LEU A 119 -5.40 13.04 5.52
N GLY A 120 -6.21 14.01 5.17
CA GLY A 120 -7.46 13.80 4.45
C GLY A 120 -7.52 14.54 3.12
N GLY A 121 -8.04 13.90 2.07
CA GLY A 121 -8.53 14.59 0.87
C GLY A 121 -9.72 15.52 1.21
N LEU A 122 -10.42 15.21 2.31
CA LEU A 122 -11.39 16.07 2.98
C LEU A 122 -10.82 16.42 4.35
N ALA A 123 -10.66 17.71 4.64
CA ALA A 123 -10.26 18.15 5.98
C ALA A 123 -11.45 18.01 6.94
N ILE A 124 -11.29 17.24 8.01
CA ILE A 124 -12.32 17.02 9.03
C ILE A 124 -11.68 17.20 10.40
N GLU A 125 -11.68 18.44 10.89
CA GLU A 125 -11.23 18.72 12.25
C GLU A 125 -12.22 18.13 13.27
N PRO A 126 -11.76 17.49 14.35
CA PRO A 126 -10.38 17.27 14.78
C PRO A 126 -9.75 15.94 14.31
N ILE A 127 -10.33 15.25 13.32
CA ILE A 127 -9.94 13.88 12.90
C ILE A 127 -8.68 13.88 12.05
N CYS A 128 -8.65 14.69 10.99
CA CYS A 128 -7.51 14.75 10.07
C CYS A 128 -7.31 16.15 9.52
N LYS A 129 -6.05 16.50 9.27
CA LYS A 129 -5.71 17.73 8.58
C LYS A 129 -5.82 17.53 7.07
N GLU A 130 -5.96 18.64 6.34
CA GLU A 130 -5.94 18.62 4.89
C GLU A 130 -4.61 18.06 4.35
N MET A 131 -4.73 17.16 3.38
CA MET A 131 -3.59 16.61 2.67
C MET A 131 -2.88 17.72 1.88
N SER A 132 -1.60 17.85 2.07
CA SER A 132 -0.72 18.61 1.19
C SER A 132 0.60 17.88 1.00
N ARG A 133 1.19 18.01 -0.20
CA ARG A 133 2.49 17.44 -0.54
C ARG A 133 3.55 17.74 0.53
N ARG A 134 3.67 19.01 0.90
CA ARG A 134 4.68 19.46 1.88
C ARG A 134 4.50 18.78 3.23
N ARG A 135 3.28 18.79 3.77
CA ARG A 135 2.98 18.18 5.08
C ARG A 135 3.25 16.67 5.07
N ALA A 136 2.86 15.98 4.00
CA ALA A 136 3.08 14.54 3.91
C ALA A 136 4.59 14.19 3.86
N ILE A 137 5.37 14.92 3.05
CA ILE A 137 6.81 14.70 2.94
C ILE A 137 7.51 15.02 4.26
N GLU A 138 7.25 16.17 4.88
CA GLU A 138 7.83 16.55 6.17
C GLU A 138 7.52 15.52 7.27
N SER A 139 6.31 14.96 7.26
CA SER A 139 5.92 13.91 8.23
C SER A 139 6.68 12.61 8.00
N MET A 140 6.82 12.14 6.75
CA MET A 140 7.58 10.93 6.43
C MET A 140 9.07 11.09 6.77
N GLU A 141 9.66 12.22 6.42
CA GLU A 141 11.06 12.54 6.74
C GLU A 141 11.30 12.66 8.25
N ALA A 142 10.28 13.01 9.03
CA ALA A 142 10.31 12.95 10.49
C ALA A 142 10.07 11.53 11.06
N GLY A 143 10.06 10.49 10.22
CA GLY A 143 9.91 9.08 10.61
C GLY A 143 8.49 8.70 11.01
N ARG A 144 7.46 9.39 10.48
CA ARG A 144 6.05 9.05 10.69
C ARG A 144 5.52 8.28 9.49
N VAL A 145 4.65 7.33 9.74
CA VAL A 145 3.80 6.73 8.70
C VAL A 145 2.67 7.72 8.38
N VAL A 146 2.55 8.12 7.11
CA VAL A 146 1.48 9.01 6.67
C VAL A 146 0.32 8.19 6.14
N ILE A 147 -0.86 8.32 6.75
CA ILE A 147 -2.08 7.66 6.28
C ILE A 147 -2.93 8.72 5.58
N ILE A 148 -3.38 8.44 4.36
CA ILE A 148 -4.15 9.40 3.56
C ILE A 148 -5.54 8.83 3.30
N GLY A 149 -6.54 9.38 3.99
CA GLY A 149 -7.95 9.05 3.84
C GLY A 149 -8.70 10.07 2.98
N GLY A 150 -10.00 9.87 2.75
CA GLY A 150 -10.84 10.81 2.00
C GLY A 150 -10.56 10.87 0.49
N GLY A 151 -9.82 9.90 -0.06
CA GLY A 151 -9.56 9.78 -1.49
C GLY A 151 -8.88 11.01 -2.10
N THR A 152 -9.38 11.47 -3.24
CA THR A 152 -8.95 12.72 -3.89
C THR A 152 -9.58 13.97 -3.25
N GLY A 153 -10.60 13.80 -2.42
CA GLY A 153 -11.49 14.88 -1.97
C GLY A 153 -12.59 15.23 -2.97
N ASN A 154 -12.58 14.65 -4.16
CA ASN A 154 -13.53 14.92 -5.23
C ASN A 154 -14.31 13.67 -5.62
N PRO A 155 -15.64 13.79 -5.88
CA PRO A 155 -16.43 12.71 -6.45
C PRO A 155 -15.92 12.25 -7.80
N PHE A 156 -16.41 11.09 -8.26
CA PHE A 156 -16.09 10.43 -9.54
C PHE A 156 -14.72 9.78 -9.64
N PHE A 157 -13.86 9.89 -8.66
CA PHE A 157 -12.56 9.23 -8.60
C PHE A 157 -12.57 8.03 -7.65
N THR A 158 -11.81 7.01 -8.02
CA THR A 158 -11.65 5.81 -7.17
C THR A 158 -10.47 5.96 -6.21
N THR A 159 -10.35 5.00 -5.29
CA THR A 159 -9.17 4.89 -4.42
C THR A 159 -7.89 4.57 -5.21
N ASP A 160 -7.98 3.89 -6.36
CA ASP A 160 -6.82 3.63 -7.23
C ASP A 160 -6.28 4.95 -7.81
N THR A 161 -7.18 5.80 -8.34
CA THR A 161 -6.81 7.17 -8.80
C THR A 161 -6.24 8.01 -7.66
N ALA A 162 -6.86 7.97 -6.48
CA ALA A 162 -6.34 8.69 -5.31
C ALA A 162 -4.93 8.21 -4.93
N SER A 163 -4.69 6.90 -4.92
CA SER A 163 -3.37 6.33 -4.62
C SER A 163 -2.30 6.84 -5.58
N THR A 164 -2.61 6.85 -6.87
CA THR A 164 -1.66 7.33 -7.90
C THR A 164 -1.35 8.81 -7.73
N LEU A 165 -2.39 9.65 -7.54
CA LEU A 165 -2.21 11.08 -7.30
C LEU A 165 -1.33 11.33 -6.07
N ARG A 166 -1.63 10.69 -4.94
CA ARG A 166 -0.88 10.86 -3.69
C ARG A 166 0.56 10.35 -3.81
N ALA A 167 0.78 9.25 -4.53
CA ALA A 167 2.13 8.73 -4.77
C ALA A 167 3.00 9.72 -5.56
N ILE A 168 2.44 10.37 -6.57
CA ILE A 168 3.13 11.41 -7.35
C ILE A 168 3.43 12.63 -6.46
N GLU A 169 2.43 13.10 -5.70
CA GLU A 169 2.58 14.26 -4.82
C GLU A 169 3.70 14.07 -3.80
N ILE A 170 3.82 12.89 -3.21
CA ILE A 170 4.86 12.59 -2.21
C ILE A 170 6.18 12.12 -2.82
N MET A 171 6.29 12.05 -4.15
CA MET A 171 7.46 11.53 -4.86
C MET A 171 7.82 10.09 -4.41
N ALA A 172 6.84 9.21 -4.38
CA ALA A 172 7.06 7.81 -4.08
C ALA A 172 7.87 7.12 -5.20
N ASP A 173 8.76 6.22 -4.83
CA ASP A 173 9.52 5.40 -5.78
C ASP A 173 8.63 4.38 -6.51
N VAL A 174 7.54 3.97 -5.85
CA VAL A 174 6.63 2.93 -6.33
C VAL A 174 5.28 2.99 -5.61
N ILE A 175 4.21 2.58 -6.30
CA ILE A 175 2.95 2.20 -5.66
C ILE A 175 3.02 0.69 -5.38
N LEU A 176 2.96 0.31 -4.11
CA LEU A 176 2.82 -1.08 -3.68
C LEU A 176 1.34 -1.40 -3.52
N LYS A 177 0.76 -2.11 -4.49
CA LYS A 177 -0.64 -2.54 -4.42
C LYS A 177 -0.73 -3.88 -3.70
N GLY A 178 -1.09 -3.83 -2.43
CA GLY A 178 -1.37 -5.00 -1.62
C GLY A 178 -2.73 -5.62 -1.99
N THR A 179 -2.69 -6.88 -2.41
CA THR A 179 -3.87 -7.66 -2.80
C THR A 179 -3.89 -9.01 -2.09
N ARG A 180 -4.90 -9.83 -2.35
CA ARG A 180 -4.95 -11.22 -1.86
C ARG A 180 -4.35 -12.24 -2.83
N VAL A 181 -3.95 -11.79 -4.03
CA VAL A 181 -3.22 -12.59 -5.00
C VAL A 181 -1.79 -12.08 -5.14
N ASP A 182 -0.87 -12.96 -5.46
CA ASP A 182 0.57 -12.69 -5.44
C ASP A 182 1.09 -12.00 -6.71
N GLY A 183 0.22 -11.42 -7.53
CA GLY A 183 0.60 -10.68 -8.73
C GLY A 183 -0.51 -10.54 -9.75
N VAL A 184 -0.16 -10.16 -10.97
CA VAL A 184 -1.05 -10.05 -12.12
C VAL A 184 -0.96 -11.31 -12.97
N TYR A 185 -2.11 -11.85 -13.36
CA TYR A 185 -2.24 -13.08 -14.10
C TYR A 185 -2.89 -12.87 -15.48
N THR A 186 -2.70 -13.83 -16.37
CA THR A 186 -3.35 -13.85 -17.69
C THR A 186 -4.87 -13.97 -17.62
N ALA A 187 -5.39 -14.57 -16.54
CA ALA A 187 -6.80 -14.71 -16.18
C ALA A 187 -6.92 -14.74 -14.65
N ASP A 188 -8.13 -14.83 -14.12
CA ASP A 188 -8.37 -14.96 -12.67
C ASP A 188 -7.86 -16.33 -12.17
N PRO A 189 -6.79 -16.39 -11.37
CA PRO A 189 -6.21 -17.67 -10.94
C PRO A 189 -7.13 -18.48 -10.00
N GLU A 190 -8.12 -17.83 -9.39
CA GLU A 190 -9.12 -18.53 -8.57
C GLU A 190 -10.17 -19.27 -9.41
N LYS A 191 -10.32 -18.91 -10.70
CA LYS A 191 -11.29 -19.49 -11.63
C LYS A 191 -10.65 -20.29 -12.75
N ASP A 192 -9.45 -19.95 -13.14
CA ASP A 192 -8.70 -20.57 -14.24
C ASP A 192 -7.35 -21.09 -13.75
N PRO A 193 -7.22 -22.40 -13.49
CA PRO A 193 -5.97 -23.00 -13.07
C PRO A 193 -4.83 -22.90 -14.09
N SER A 194 -5.13 -22.59 -15.37
CA SER A 194 -4.13 -22.38 -16.42
C SER A 194 -3.56 -20.93 -16.43
N ALA A 195 -4.10 -20.04 -15.60
CA ALA A 195 -3.65 -18.67 -15.50
C ALA A 195 -2.17 -18.60 -15.11
N THR A 196 -1.38 -17.86 -15.87
CA THR A 196 0.05 -17.69 -15.61
C THR A 196 0.33 -16.28 -15.07
N LYS A 197 1.21 -16.21 -14.07
CA LYS A 197 1.61 -14.94 -13.46
C LYS A 197 2.64 -14.22 -14.33
N TYR A 198 2.45 -12.93 -14.53
CA TYR A 198 3.44 -12.05 -15.10
C TYR A 198 4.49 -11.64 -14.06
N LYS A 199 5.77 -11.66 -14.44
CA LYS A 199 6.82 -11.04 -13.61
C LYS A 199 6.85 -9.53 -13.80
N THR A 200 6.78 -9.10 -15.06
CA THR A 200 6.78 -7.70 -15.47
C THR A 200 5.75 -7.48 -16.57
N LEU A 201 5.21 -6.29 -16.64
CA LEU A 201 4.30 -5.80 -17.68
C LEU A 201 4.63 -4.34 -17.97
N THR A 202 4.48 -3.93 -19.23
CA THR A 202 4.37 -2.50 -19.53
C THR A 202 2.93 -2.03 -19.33
N TYR A 203 2.73 -0.72 -19.12
CA TYR A 203 1.39 -0.14 -19.06
C TYR A 203 0.59 -0.45 -20.32
N SER A 204 1.22 -0.30 -21.49
CA SER A 204 0.60 -0.61 -22.81
C SER A 204 0.17 -2.07 -22.92
N GLU A 205 0.98 -3.03 -22.45
CA GLU A 205 0.61 -4.44 -22.44
C GLU A 205 -0.58 -4.71 -21.53
N ALA A 206 -0.58 -4.15 -20.32
CA ALA A 206 -1.67 -4.29 -19.37
C ALA A 206 -2.99 -3.76 -19.95
N LEU A 207 -2.96 -2.59 -20.61
CA LEU A 207 -4.12 -1.99 -21.27
C LEU A 207 -4.59 -2.81 -22.47
N LYS A 208 -3.70 -3.20 -23.38
CA LYS A 208 -4.04 -4.03 -24.54
C LYS A 208 -4.68 -5.36 -24.14
N LYS A 209 -4.19 -5.97 -23.07
CA LYS A 209 -4.71 -7.23 -22.52
C LYS A 209 -5.95 -7.04 -21.64
N LYS A 210 -6.39 -5.79 -21.40
CA LYS A 210 -7.55 -5.42 -20.56
C LYS A 210 -7.45 -6.00 -19.14
N LEU A 211 -6.24 -6.05 -18.58
CA LEU A 211 -6.01 -6.55 -17.22
C LEU A 211 -6.59 -5.56 -16.19
N LYS A 212 -7.40 -6.08 -15.28
CA LYS A 212 -8.07 -5.27 -14.24
C LYS A 212 -7.15 -5.06 -13.04
N ILE A 213 -6.07 -4.31 -13.23
CA ILE A 213 -5.11 -4.02 -12.16
C ILE A 213 -5.54 -2.79 -11.36
N MET A 214 -5.79 -1.69 -12.04
CA MET A 214 -6.31 -0.42 -11.51
C MET A 214 -7.29 0.18 -12.52
N ASP A 215 -8.02 1.25 -12.16
CA ASP A 215 -8.83 1.95 -13.14
C ASP A 215 -7.96 2.70 -14.18
N LEU A 216 -8.56 3.03 -15.33
CA LEU A 216 -7.84 3.62 -16.45
C LEU A 216 -7.23 5.00 -16.10
N THR A 217 -7.89 5.79 -15.28
CA THR A 217 -7.41 7.10 -14.84
C THR A 217 -6.14 6.96 -14.01
N ALA A 218 -6.14 6.02 -13.06
CA ALA A 218 -4.98 5.70 -12.24
C ALA A 218 -3.80 5.22 -13.10
N PHE A 219 -4.08 4.35 -14.08
CA PHE A 219 -3.05 3.81 -14.99
C PHE A 219 -2.43 4.90 -15.86
N ALA A 220 -3.25 5.74 -16.52
CA ALA A 220 -2.75 6.83 -17.36
C ALA A 220 -1.90 7.81 -16.54
N LEU A 221 -2.38 8.18 -15.36
CA LEU A 221 -1.65 9.10 -14.47
C LEU A 221 -0.30 8.52 -14.01
N ALA A 222 -0.23 7.21 -13.73
CA ALA A 222 1.01 6.53 -13.36
C ALA A 222 1.98 6.46 -14.54
N GLU A 223 1.49 6.09 -15.74
CA GLU A 223 2.29 6.01 -16.97
C GLU A 223 2.91 7.36 -17.33
N ASP A 224 2.10 8.44 -17.33
CA ASP A 224 2.55 9.80 -17.65
C ASP A 224 3.67 10.28 -16.71
N ASN A 225 3.61 9.87 -15.45
CA ASN A 225 4.60 10.25 -14.43
C ASN A 225 5.71 9.23 -14.22
N ASN A 226 5.80 8.18 -15.03
CA ASN A 226 6.77 7.09 -14.92
C ASN A 226 6.81 6.44 -13.51
N LEU A 227 5.67 6.38 -12.83
CA LEU A 227 5.55 5.86 -11.47
C LEU A 227 5.27 4.35 -11.52
N PRO A 228 6.19 3.48 -11.12
CA PRO A 228 5.96 2.03 -11.16
C PRO A 228 4.84 1.59 -10.22
N ILE A 229 4.12 0.52 -10.61
CA ILE A 229 3.14 -0.16 -9.76
C ILE A 229 3.65 -1.57 -9.52
N TYR A 230 3.69 -2.01 -8.28
CA TYR A 230 4.06 -3.36 -7.91
C TYR A 230 2.89 -4.06 -7.20
N VAL A 231 2.37 -5.13 -7.79
CA VAL A 231 1.25 -5.91 -7.27
C VAL A 231 1.77 -7.14 -6.54
N PHE A 232 1.37 -7.35 -5.29
CA PHE A 232 1.83 -8.46 -4.47
C PHE A 232 0.78 -8.90 -3.45
N ASP A 233 0.94 -10.10 -2.89
CA ASP A 233 0.09 -10.62 -1.81
C ASP A 233 0.48 -10.00 -0.47
N MET A 234 -0.38 -9.12 0.04
CA MET A 234 -0.22 -8.46 1.34
C MET A 234 -0.71 -9.34 2.51
N ASN A 235 -1.49 -10.38 2.25
CA ASN A 235 -1.99 -11.24 3.33
C ASN A 235 -0.93 -12.19 3.87
N ARG A 236 0.15 -12.39 3.13
CA ARG A 236 1.28 -13.19 3.57
C ARG A 236 2.26 -12.33 4.36
N THR A 237 2.35 -12.58 5.65
CA THR A 237 3.24 -11.86 6.59
C THR A 237 4.68 -11.79 6.08
N GLY A 238 5.28 -10.61 6.19
CA GLY A 238 6.64 -10.31 5.77
C GLY A 238 6.80 -9.98 4.28
N ASN A 239 5.78 -10.16 3.44
CA ASN A 239 5.90 -9.86 2.02
C ASN A 239 6.14 -8.38 1.74
N LEU A 240 5.60 -7.46 2.54
CA LEU A 240 5.86 -6.03 2.36
C LEU A 240 7.36 -5.73 2.48
N LEU A 241 8.01 -6.23 3.52
CA LEU A 241 9.45 -6.04 3.71
C LEU A 241 10.25 -6.65 2.55
N ARG A 242 9.94 -7.90 2.13
CA ARG A 242 10.60 -8.56 1.00
C ARG A 242 10.52 -7.73 -0.29
N VAL A 243 9.35 -7.14 -0.58
CA VAL A 243 9.18 -6.26 -1.75
C VAL A 243 10.01 -4.98 -1.61
N VAL A 244 10.03 -4.35 -0.44
CA VAL A 244 10.83 -3.15 -0.18
C VAL A 244 12.33 -3.43 -0.32
N GLU A 245 12.79 -4.61 0.08
CA GLU A 245 14.16 -5.09 -0.09
C GLU A 245 14.47 -5.52 -1.54
N GLY A 246 13.47 -5.57 -2.43
CA GLY A 246 13.64 -5.82 -3.86
C GLY A 246 13.46 -7.26 -4.31
N GLU A 247 12.88 -8.12 -3.47
CA GLU A 247 12.55 -9.49 -3.89
C GLU A 247 11.42 -9.49 -4.94
N GLU A 248 11.57 -10.31 -5.97
CA GLU A 248 10.63 -10.42 -7.10
C GLU A 248 9.51 -11.43 -6.79
N ILE A 249 8.68 -11.14 -5.80
CA ILE A 249 7.58 -12.01 -5.37
C ILE A 249 6.22 -11.68 -5.99
N GLY A 250 6.13 -10.57 -6.70
CA GLY A 250 4.90 -10.04 -7.31
C GLY A 250 5.03 -9.78 -8.81
N THR A 251 4.27 -8.81 -9.29
CA THR A 251 4.32 -8.31 -10.68
C THR A 251 4.64 -6.83 -10.69
N LEU A 252 5.69 -6.44 -11.41
CA LEU A 252 6.05 -5.05 -11.66
C LEU A 252 5.38 -4.55 -12.94
N ILE A 253 4.70 -3.39 -12.86
CA ILE A 253 4.18 -2.65 -14.02
C ILE A 253 4.98 -1.35 -14.12
N ALA A 254 5.66 -1.16 -15.25
CA ALA A 254 6.48 0.01 -15.53
C ALA A 254 6.49 0.32 -17.04
N LYS A 255 7.18 1.39 -17.48
CA LYS A 255 7.41 1.66 -18.92
C LYS A 255 8.33 0.64 -19.55
#